data_66102ce8a68bdc949005b48e59b09b83
#
_entry.id   66102ce8a68bdc949005b48e59b09b83
#
_cell.length_a   1.000
_cell.length_b   1.000
_cell.length_c   1.000
_cell.angle_alpha   90.00
_cell.angle_beta   90.00
_cell.angle_gamma   90.00
#
_symmetry.space_group_name_H-M   'P 1'
#
loop_
_entity.id
_entity.type
_entity.pdbx_description
1 polymer ?
#
loop_
_entity_poly.entity_id
_entity_poly.type
_entity_poly.pdbx_seq_one_letter_code
_entity_poly.pdbx_strand_id
1 'polypeptide(L)'
;MAANLVQKYGLVPQTLYPDAFNAQNSATMRRLITTKLREDALRLRDLAKSSSAEKLATEKEQMLQEIHLILTVMLGPPPSPSKEFNWEYYDKDKKFHQVTITPKDFAAQLSDPKAVKVSDGTDVHSLFSLVNDPRNPYYRLLTVDHLGNVVDGRPVTYVNVPMPIIKDACISMIKRGIPVFFGSDIGNYSDSKSGIMDTKLYDYELGFNVQLGMTKAERLMTGESQMTHAMVLTAVHIEDGKPVRWRVENSWSEDAGTKGYFVMSDGWMDEFVYQTVVDPSFVSKEVTDVLKQEPIVLPLWDPMGKSLY
;
A
#
# COMPACT_ATOMS: atom_id res chain seq x y z
N MET A 1 3.19 -6.67 0.59
CA MET A 1 4.47 -5.93 0.68
C MET A 1 4.81 -5.49 2.11
N ALA A 2 4.01 -4.66 2.80
CA ALA A 2 4.32 -4.23 4.17
C ALA A 2 4.57 -5.42 5.14
N ALA A 3 3.73 -6.44 5.10
CA ALA A 3 3.89 -7.64 5.92
C ALA A 3 5.26 -8.34 5.72
N ASN A 4 5.80 -8.37 4.49
CA ASN A 4 7.13 -8.93 4.22
C ASN A 4 8.24 -8.13 4.89
N LEU A 5 8.14 -6.79 4.92
CA LEU A 5 9.10 -5.92 5.60
C LEU A 5 9.05 -6.13 7.10
N VAL A 6 7.84 -6.14 7.67
CA VAL A 6 7.62 -6.38 9.11
C VAL A 6 8.17 -7.75 9.53
N GLN A 7 7.88 -8.79 8.75
CA GLN A 7 8.36 -10.15 9.03
C GLN A 7 9.89 -10.26 8.95
N LYS A 8 10.51 -9.60 7.97
CA LYS A 8 11.96 -9.69 7.75
C LYS A 8 12.75 -8.81 8.70
N TYR A 9 12.29 -7.59 8.95
CA TYR A 9 13.05 -6.56 9.66
C TYR A 9 12.49 -6.19 11.03
N GLY A 10 11.25 -6.54 11.33
CA GLY A 10 10.57 -6.12 12.54
C GLY A 10 10.06 -4.68 12.46
N LEU A 11 9.73 -4.11 13.61
CA LEU A 11 9.27 -2.73 13.77
C LEU A 11 9.98 -2.05 14.94
N VAL A 12 10.06 -0.73 14.89
CA VAL A 12 10.46 0.14 16.00
C VAL A 12 9.43 1.25 16.16
N PRO A 13 9.21 1.77 17.39
CA PRO A 13 8.38 2.96 17.60
C PRO A 13 8.92 4.16 16.84
N GLN A 14 8.05 4.97 16.26
CA GLN A 14 8.44 6.17 15.51
C GLN A 14 9.24 7.18 16.35
N THR A 15 8.97 7.25 17.65
CA THR A 15 9.71 8.10 18.59
C THR A 15 11.20 7.76 18.69
N LEU A 16 11.57 6.52 18.42
CA LEU A 16 12.97 6.04 18.44
C LEU A 16 13.64 6.11 17.06
N TYR A 17 12.84 6.17 16.01
CA TYR A 17 13.30 6.30 14.64
C TYR A 17 12.41 7.31 13.89
N PRO A 18 12.57 8.60 14.20
CA PRO A 18 11.76 9.65 13.60
C PRO A 18 12.05 9.80 12.11
N ASP A 19 11.07 10.27 11.37
CA ASP A 19 11.18 10.48 9.93
C ASP A 19 12.28 11.50 9.60
N ALA A 20 13.24 11.09 8.79
CA ALA A 20 14.23 11.99 8.22
C ALA A 20 13.56 12.94 7.19
N PHE A 21 14.17 14.08 6.92
CA PHE A 21 13.67 15.03 5.90
C PHE A 21 13.37 14.36 4.57
N ASN A 22 14.26 13.47 4.10
CA ASN A 22 14.09 12.76 2.84
C ASN A 22 13.03 11.64 2.89
N ALA A 23 12.62 11.17 4.07
CA ALA A 23 11.46 10.28 4.19
C ALA A 23 10.16 11.03 3.89
N GLN A 24 10.04 12.26 4.37
CA GLN A 24 8.88 13.14 4.11
C GLN A 24 8.94 13.78 2.71
N ASN A 25 10.14 13.95 2.12
CA ASN A 25 10.38 14.60 0.83
C ASN A 25 11.20 13.69 -0.10
N SER A 26 10.69 12.51 -0.44
CA SER A 26 11.45 11.44 -1.07
C SER A 26 11.68 11.59 -2.59
N ALA A 27 11.07 12.55 -3.26
CA ALA A 27 11.08 12.65 -4.73
C ALA A 27 12.49 12.72 -5.34
N THR A 28 13.37 13.55 -4.77
CA THR A 28 14.76 13.71 -5.26
C THR A 28 15.59 12.45 -4.99
N MET A 29 15.46 11.88 -3.78
CA MET A 29 16.12 10.62 -3.43
C MET A 29 15.70 9.48 -4.35
N ARG A 30 14.39 9.30 -4.57
CA ARG A 30 13.87 8.28 -5.47
C ARG A 30 14.39 8.45 -6.90
N ARG A 31 14.44 9.69 -7.42
CA ARG A 31 14.98 9.97 -8.74
C ARG A 31 16.46 9.58 -8.86
N LEU A 32 17.28 9.93 -7.88
CA LEU A 32 18.70 9.58 -7.83
C LEU A 32 18.88 8.05 -7.85
N ILE A 33 18.21 7.35 -6.93
CA ILE A 33 18.28 5.89 -6.82
C ILE A 33 17.79 5.20 -8.09
N THR A 34 16.67 5.67 -8.67
CA THR A 34 16.15 5.11 -9.92
C THR A 34 17.13 5.27 -11.07
N THR A 35 17.79 6.44 -11.19
CA THR A 35 18.82 6.68 -12.21
C THR A 35 19.99 5.73 -12.02
N LYS A 36 20.49 5.62 -10.79
CA LYS A 36 21.60 4.71 -10.45
C LYS A 36 21.27 3.24 -10.74
N LEU A 37 20.10 2.78 -10.30
CA LEU A 37 19.66 1.40 -10.57
C LEU A 37 19.52 1.08 -12.05
N ARG A 38 19.07 2.04 -12.87
CA ARG A 38 19.00 1.88 -14.34
C ARG A 38 20.38 1.79 -14.97
N GLU A 39 21.31 2.64 -14.55
CA GLU A 39 22.70 2.60 -14.99
C GLU A 39 23.35 1.27 -14.61
N ASP A 40 23.21 0.84 -13.36
CA ASP A 40 23.76 -0.41 -12.85
C ASP A 40 23.16 -1.63 -13.57
N ALA A 41 21.87 -1.62 -13.85
CA ALA A 41 21.22 -2.68 -14.61
C ALA A 41 21.77 -2.78 -16.06
N LEU A 42 22.04 -1.65 -16.72
CA LEU A 42 22.68 -1.64 -18.06
C LEU A 42 24.09 -2.20 -17.99
N ARG A 43 24.88 -1.74 -17.01
CA ARG A 43 26.26 -2.21 -16.79
C ARG A 43 26.30 -3.71 -16.49
N LEU A 44 25.43 -4.22 -15.62
CA LEU A 44 25.35 -5.67 -15.31
C LEU A 44 24.95 -6.50 -16.53
N ARG A 45 23.98 -6.03 -17.34
CA ARG A 45 23.59 -6.71 -18.58
C ARG A 45 24.73 -6.78 -19.59
N ASP A 46 25.55 -5.73 -19.66
CA ASP A 46 26.71 -5.71 -20.56
C ASP A 46 27.82 -6.65 -20.06
N LEU A 47 28.15 -6.60 -18.78
CA LEU A 47 29.10 -7.49 -18.15
C LEU A 47 28.68 -8.98 -18.26
N ALA A 48 27.40 -9.29 -18.22
CA ALA A 48 26.87 -10.65 -18.34
C ALA A 48 27.21 -11.32 -19.68
N LYS A 49 27.51 -10.55 -20.72
CA LYS A 49 27.89 -11.08 -22.04
C LYS A 49 29.28 -11.75 -22.05
N SER A 50 30.16 -11.37 -21.11
CA SER A 50 31.59 -11.79 -21.15
C SER A 50 32.19 -12.14 -19.79
N SER A 51 31.42 -12.03 -18.70
CA SER A 51 31.91 -12.25 -17.33
C SER A 51 31.36 -13.52 -16.71
N SER A 52 32.11 -14.09 -15.75
CA SER A 52 31.63 -15.22 -14.94
C SER A 52 30.51 -14.80 -13.97
N ALA A 53 29.72 -15.76 -13.53
CA ALA A 53 28.66 -15.54 -12.53
C ALA A 53 29.22 -14.95 -11.21
N GLU A 54 30.41 -15.38 -10.80
CA GLU A 54 31.09 -14.88 -9.60
C GLU A 54 31.44 -13.39 -9.73
N LYS A 55 32.00 -13.00 -10.88
CA LYS A 55 32.31 -11.59 -11.16
C LYS A 55 31.06 -10.74 -11.19
N LEU A 56 29.97 -11.22 -11.81
CA LEU A 56 28.68 -10.52 -11.81
C LEU A 56 28.12 -10.35 -10.40
N ALA A 57 28.22 -11.37 -9.55
CA ALA A 57 27.76 -11.28 -8.16
C ALA A 57 28.56 -10.24 -7.38
N THR A 58 29.89 -10.19 -7.56
CA THR A 58 30.75 -9.20 -6.92
C THR A 58 30.42 -7.77 -7.35
N GLU A 59 30.27 -7.52 -8.65
CA GLU A 59 29.90 -6.20 -9.19
C GLU A 59 28.53 -5.77 -8.71
N LYS A 60 27.54 -6.69 -8.71
CA LYS A 60 26.21 -6.43 -8.17
C LYS A 60 26.25 -6.02 -6.69
N GLU A 61 27.05 -6.73 -5.89
CA GLU A 61 27.20 -6.41 -4.47
C GLU A 61 27.79 -5.01 -4.24
N GLN A 62 28.80 -4.62 -5.01
CA GLN A 62 29.36 -3.27 -4.96
C GLN A 62 28.30 -2.20 -5.30
N MET A 63 27.50 -2.42 -6.35
CA MET A 63 26.41 -1.52 -6.73
C MET A 63 25.35 -1.41 -5.63
N LEU A 64 25.01 -2.51 -4.97
CA LEU A 64 24.08 -2.51 -3.83
C LEU A 64 24.64 -1.74 -2.63
N GLN A 65 25.95 -1.81 -2.37
CA GLN A 65 26.61 -1.03 -1.32
C GLN A 65 26.54 0.48 -1.61
N GLU A 66 26.70 0.90 -2.86
CA GLU A 66 26.52 2.31 -3.25
C GLU A 66 25.09 2.79 -3.01
N ILE A 67 24.09 2.00 -3.38
CA ILE A 67 22.66 2.30 -3.09
C ILE A 67 22.41 2.37 -1.59
N HIS A 68 22.96 1.41 -0.82
CA HIS A 68 22.84 1.39 0.64
C HIS A 68 23.48 2.64 1.27
N LEU A 69 24.63 3.09 0.77
CA LEU A 69 25.27 4.32 1.22
C LEU A 69 24.37 5.55 0.98
N ILE A 70 23.80 5.68 -0.22
CA ILE A 70 22.87 6.77 -0.55
C ILE A 70 21.69 6.77 0.42
N LEU A 71 21.06 5.62 0.64
CA LEU A 71 19.93 5.48 1.56
C LEU A 71 20.34 5.83 3.01
N THR A 72 21.48 5.35 3.47
CA THR A 72 21.99 5.63 4.83
C THR A 72 22.27 7.11 5.06
N VAL A 73 22.87 7.78 4.06
CA VAL A 73 23.13 9.24 4.13
C VAL A 73 21.83 10.04 4.17
N MET A 74 20.82 9.61 3.40
CA MET A 74 19.57 10.36 3.25
C MET A 74 18.50 10.06 4.32
N LEU A 75 18.49 8.83 4.86
CA LEU A 75 17.45 8.36 5.79
C LEU A 75 17.99 8.06 7.19
N GLY A 76 19.31 8.01 7.36
CA GLY A 76 19.95 7.47 8.56
C GLY A 76 20.17 5.95 8.49
N PRO A 77 21.02 5.40 9.37
CA PRO A 77 21.28 3.97 9.43
C PRO A 77 20.02 3.21 9.87
N PRO A 78 19.63 2.13 9.15
CA PRO A 78 18.46 1.37 9.53
C PRO A 78 18.63 0.66 10.88
N PRO A 79 17.57 0.52 11.69
CA PRO A 79 17.61 -0.28 12.90
C PRO A 79 17.97 -1.74 12.57
N SER A 80 18.87 -2.33 13.37
CA SER A 80 19.19 -3.76 13.21
C SER A 80 18.01 -4.62 13.67
N PRO A 81 17.52 -5.58 12.88
CA PRO A 81 16.37 -6.41 13.23
C PRO A 81 16.51 -7.21 14.53
N SER A 82 17.76 -7.50 14.93
CA SER A 82 18.10 -8.35 16.08
C SER A 82 18.79 -7.60 17.23
N LYS A 83 19.03 -6.28 17.08
CA LYS A 83 19.60 -5.49 18.16
C LYS A 83 18.49 -4.90 19.03
N GLU A 84 18.58 -5.11 20.35
CA GLU A 84 17.61 -4.55 21.29
C GLU A 84 17.62 -3.02 21.28
N PHE A 85 16.45 -2.45 21.50
CA PHE A 85 16.23 -1.04 21.77
C PHE A 85 15.49 -0.89 23.12
N ASN A 86 15.69 0.24 23.79
CA ASN A 86 14.93 0.63 24.97
C ASN A 86 13.86 1.61 24.56
N TRP A 87 12.60 1.31 24.93
CA TRP A 87 11.47 2.18 24.67
C TRP A 87 10.78 2.53 25.99
N GLU A 88 10.68 3.81 26.26
CA GLU A 88 9.98 4.38 27.40
C GLU A 88 8.74 5.11 26.91
N TYR A 89 7.58 4.81 27.50
CA TYR A 89 6.33 5.44 27.11
C TYR A 89 5.31 5.45 28.24
N TYR A 90 4.32 6.32 28.11
CA TYR A 90 3.12 6.31 28.95
C TYR A 90 1.98 5.71 28.15
N ASP A 91 1.23 4.80 28.77
CA ASP A 91 0.01 4.25 28.16
C ASP A 91 -1.16 5.25 28.25
N LYS A 92 -2.32 4.85 27.72
CA LYS A 92 -3.56 5.65 27.77
C LYS A 92 -4.01 6.04 29.19
N ASP A 93 -3.65 5.24 30.17
CA ASP A 93 -3.97 5.44 31.60
C ASP A 93 -2.86 6.22 32.34
N LYS A 94 -1.90 6.81 31.57
CA LYS A 94 -0.73 7.57 32.04
C LYS A 94 0.22 6.77 32.93
N LYS A 95 0.22 5.45 32.83
CA LYS A 95 1.17 4.58 33.50
C LYS A 95 2.45 4.50 32.68
N PHE A 96 3.59 4.68 33.37
CA PHE A 96 4.92 4.56 32.76
C PHE A 96 5.26 3.10 32.47
N HIS A 97 5.86 2.88 31.31
CA HIS A 97 6.38 1.60 30.85
C HIS A 97 7.78 1.77 30.28
N GLN A 98 8.62 0.77 30.54
CA GLN A 98 9.93 0.65 29.93
C GLN A 98 10.05 -0.78 29.36
N VAL A 99 10.44 -0.87 28.09
CA VAL A 99 10.56 -2.13 27.35
C VAL A 99 11.92 -2.19 26.67
N THR A 100 12.63 -3.30 26.87
CA THR A 100 13.85 -3.64 26.15
C THR A 100 13.54 -4.83 25.24
N ILE A 101 13.60 -4.66 23.95
CA ILE A 101 13.10 -5.65 22.99
C ILE A 101 13.78 -5.47 21.62
N THR A 102 13.88 -6.55 20.83
CA THR A 102 14.33 -6.46 19.44
C THR A 102 13.21 -5.98 18.51
N PRO A 103 13.51 -5.37 17.36
CA PRO A 103 12.49 -5.02 16.36
C PRO A 103 11.62 -6.19 15.91
N LYS A 104 12.18 -7.39 15.80
CA LYS A 104 11.45 -8.61 15.43
C LYS A 104 10.47 -9.05 16.52
N ASP A 105 10.91 -9.06 17.77
CA ASP A 105 10.03 -9.45 18.88
C ASP A 105 8.95 -8.40 19.14
N PHE A 106 9.27 -7.11 18.94
CA PHE A 106 8.27 -6.05 19.01
C PHE A 106 7.19 -6.22 17.94
N ALA A 107 7.58 -6.50 16.69
CA ALA A 107 6.62 -6.80 15.64
C ALA A 107 5.77 -8.05 15.93
N ALA A 108 6.37 -9.10 16.50
CA ALA A 108 5.65 -10.31 16.88
C ALA A 108 4.59 -10.04 17.95
N GLN A 109 4.87 -9.15 18.93
CA GLN A 109 3.90 -8.75 19.95
C GLN A 109 2.69 -8.01 19.36
N LEU A 110 2.85 -7.24 18.28
CA LEU A 110 1.74 -6.56 17.62
C LEU A 110 0.74 -7.55 16.97
N SER A 111 1.19 -8.75 16.67
CA SER A 111 0.36 -9.84 16.15
C SER A 111 -0.24 -10.73 17.26
N ASP A 112 0.14 -10.52 18.52
CA ASP A 112 -0.45 -11.23 19.66
C ASP A 112 -1.72 -10.50 20.13
N PRO A 113 -2.92 -11.10 19.99
CA PRO A 113 -4.17 -10.51 20.43
C PRO A 113 -4.21 -10.20 21.94
N LYS A 114 -3.32 -10.81 22.73
CA LYS A 114 -3.20 -10.58 24.19
C LYS A 114 -2.30 -9.41 24.53
N ALA A 115 -1.29 -9.12 23.69
CA ALA A 115 -0.30 -8.09 23.94
C ALA A 115 -0.76 -6.70 23.47
N VAL A 116 -1.41 -6.62 22.31
CA VAL A 116 -1.91 -5.37 21.73
C VAL A 116 -3.34 -5.59 21.27
N LYS A 117 -4.30 -4.99 21.95
CA LYS A 117 -5.68 -4.88 21.45
C LYS A 117 -5.74 -3.83 20.35
N VAL A 118 -5.13 -4.09 19.21
CA VAL A 118 -5.46 -3.39 17.99
C VAL A 118 -6.74 -4.05 17.48
N SER A 119 -7.86 -3.36 17.66
CA SER A 119 -9.17 -3.72 17.11
C SER A 119 -9.50 -5.23 17.16
N ASP A 120 -9.99 -5.70 18.28
CA ASP A 120 -10.62 -7.03 18.43
C ASP A 120 -9.79 -8.25 17.98
N GLY A 121 -8.46 -8.16 17.92
CA GLY A 121 -7.60 -9.30 17.63
C GLY A 121 -7.40 -9.57 16.13
N THR A 122 -7.54 -8.57 15.27
CA THR A 122 -7.16 -8.70 13.84
C THR A 122 -5.69 -9.06 13.72
N ASP A 123 -5.40 -10.24 13.17
CA ASP A 123 -4.05 -10.64 12.82
C ASP A 123 -3.66 -9.95 11.50
N VAL A 124 -2.75 -8.98 11.59
CA VAL A 124 -2.24 -8.25 10.41
C VAL A 124 -1.57 -9.16 9.37
N HIS A 125 -1.13 -10.37 9.76
CA HIS A 125 -0.55 -11.34 8.84
C HIS A 125 -1.60 -12.16 8.08
N SER A 126 -2.84 -12.21 8.56
CA SER A 126 -3.96 -12.86 7.86
C SER A 126 -4.63 -11.97 6.83
N LEU A 127 -4.40 -10.64 6.91
CA LEU A 127 -4.97 -9.69 5.96
C LEU A 127 -4.54 -10.00 4.52
N PHE A 128 -5.46 -9.81 3.58
CA PHE A 128 -5.20 -10.03 2.17
C PHE A 128 -5.85 -8.94 1.31
N SER A 129 -5.45 -8.87 0.04
CA SER A 129 -5.90 -7.83 -0.88
C SER A 129 -7.09 -8.31 -1.71
N LEU A 130 -8.21 -7.59 -1.61
CA LEU A 130 -9.26 -7.59 -2.64
C LEU A 130 -8.92 -6.54 -3.68
N VAL A 131 -9.18 -6.84 -4.95
CA VAL A 131 -9.08 -5.86 -6.04
C VAL A 131 -10.36 -5.88 -6.88
N ASN A 132 -10.61 -4.75 -7.54
CA ASN A 132 -11.63 -4.65 -8.57
C ASN A 132 -10.95 -4.29 -9.90
N ASP A 133 -10.64 -5.30 -10.66
CA ASP A 133 -10.13 -5.19 -12.02
C ASP A 133 -11.13 -5.79 -13.01
N PRO A 134 -12.00 -4.97 -13.62
CA PRO A 134 -13.04 -5.45 -14.51
C PRO A 134 -12.53 -5.94 -15.87
N ARG A 135 -11.23 -5.85 -16.16
CA ARG A 135 -10.61 -6.44 -17.37
C ARG A 135 -10.42 -7.95 -17.21
N ASN A 136 -10.34 -8.44 -15.96
CA ASN A 136 -10.07 -9.83 -15.63
C ASN A 136 -11.29 -10.51 -15.00
N PRO A 137 -11.43 -11.86 -15.12
CA PRO A 137 -12.54 -12.58 -14.48
C PRO A 137 -12.57 -12.35 -12.97
N TYR A 138 -13.75 -12.14 -12.43
CA TYR A 138 -13.94 -12.10 -10.98
C TYR A 138 -13.80 -13.49 -10.35
N TYR A 139 -13.55 -13.53 -9.04
CA TYR A 139 -13.28 -14.72 -8.25
C TYR A 139 -12.04 -15.49 -8.73
N ARG A 140 -11.06 -14.76 -9.24
CA ARG A 140 -9.76 -15.29 -9.62
C ARG A 140 -8.65 -14.62 -8.82
N LEU A 141 -7.63 -15.42 -8.53
CA LEU A 141 -6.39 -14.91 -7.94
C LEU A 141 -5.53 -14.30 -9.04
N LEU A 142 -5.07 -13.08 -8.83
CA LEU A 142 -4.19 -12.35 -9.75
C LEU A 142 -2.85 -12.07 -9.07
N THR A 143 -1.80 -11.99 -9.85
CA THR A 143 -0.51 -11.40 -9.47
C THR A 143 0.07 -10.66 -10.67
N VAL A 144 1.06 -9.81 -10.44
CA VAL A 144 1.79 -9.13 -11.52
C VAL A 144 3.21 -9.67 -11.55
N ASP A 145 3.73 -9.93 -12.74
CA ASP A 145 5.07 -10.45 -12.93
C ASP A 145 6.12 -9.54 -12.27
N HIS A 146 7.05 -10.13 -11.53
CA HIS A 146 8.11 -9.44 -10.78
C HIS A 146 7.62 -8.43 -9.72
N LEU A 147 6.34 -8.44 -9.33
CA LEU A 147 5.83 -7.57 -8.28
C LEU A 147 6.23 -8.09 -6.90
N GLY A 148 7.23 -7.46 -6.32
CA GLY A 148 7.73 -7.80 -4.98
C GLY A 148 8.68 -6.74 -4.45
N ASN A 149 8.79 -6.64 -3.13
CA ASN A 149 9.66 -5.66 -2.46
C ASN A 149 10.71 -6.30 -1.54
N VAL A 150 10.63 -7.60 -1.32
CA VAL A 150 11.56 -8.34 -0.46
C VAL A 150 11.93 -9.64 -1.16
N VAL A 151 13.22 -9.87 -1.36
CA VAL A 151 13.75 -11.15 -1.86
C VAL A 151 13.33 -12.26 -0.90
N ASP A 152 12.80 -13.37 -1.44
CA ASP A 152 12.23 -14.50 -0.70
C ASP A 152 10.99 -14.17 0.16
N GLY A 153 10.41 -12.99 -0.03
CA GLY A 153 9.14 -12.63 0.60
C GLY A 153 7.93 -13.31 -0.04
N ARG A 154 6.80 -13.27 0.66
CA ARG A 154 5.53 -13.76 0.10
C ARG A 154 5.19 -12.99 -1.18
N PRO A 155 4.73 -13.67 -2.25
CA PRO A 155 4.31 -12.99 -3.47
C PRO A 155 3.14 -12.05 -3.19
N VAL A 156 3.04 -10.98 -3.96
CA VAL A 156 1.88 -10.08 -3.91
C VAL A 156 0.78 -10.71 -4.74
N THR A 157 -0.34 -11.02 -4.11
CA THR A 157 -1.51 -11.60 -4.75
C THR A 157 -2.75 -10.79 -4.48
N TYR A 158 -3.70 -10.83 -5.40
CA TYR A 158 -4.94 -10.08 -5.38
C TYR A 158 -6.12 -11.01 -5.65
N VAL A 159 -7.14 -10.97 -4.82
CA VAL A 159 -8.43 -11.63 -5.08
C VAL A 159 -9.31 -10.66 -5.84
N ASN A 160 -9.57 -10.93 -7.12
CA ASN A 160 -10.40 -10.07 -7.97
C ASN A 160 -11.89 -10.29 -7.71
N VAL A 161 -12.59 -9.24 -7.33
CA VAL A 161 -14.03 -9.30 -6.99
C VAL A 161 -14.80 -8.08 -7.49
N PRO A 162 -16.14 -8.17 -7.64
CA PRO A 162 -17.00 -7.02 -7.89
C PRO A 162 -16.94 -5.98 -6.77
N MET A 163 -17.13 -4.69 -7.10
CA MET A 163 -17.10 -3.59 -6.12
C MET A 163 -18.04 -3.76 -4.90
N PRO A 164 -19.25 -4.28 -5.04
CA PRO A 164 -20.11 -4.53 -3.88
C PRO A 164 -19.45 -5.39 -2.79
N ILE A 165 -18.71 -6.43 -3.16
CA ILE A 165 -17.98 -7.28 -2.21
C ILE A 165 -16.92 -6.48 -1.44
N ILE A 166 -16.19 -5.60 -2.13
CA ILE A 166 -15.21 -4.69 -1.50
C ILE A 166 -15.90 -3.75 -0.53
N LYS A 167 -16.99 -3.10 -0.95
CA LYS A 167 -17.73 -2.16 -0.12
C LYS A 167 -18.30 -2.82 1.14
N ASP A 168 -18.90 -4.00 1.01
CA ASP A 168 -19.48 -4.75 2.13
C ASP A 168 -18.41 -5.14 3.16
N ALA A 169 -17.25 -5.59 2.70
CA ALA A 169 -16.10 -5.89 3.58
C ALA A 169 -15.61 -4.63 4.31
N CYS A 170 -15.42 -3.52 3.58
CA CYS A 170 -14.99 -2.24 4.16
C CYS A 170 -16.00 -1.72 5.20
N ILE A 171 -17.29 -1.74 4.89
CA ILE A 171 -18.36 -1.32 5.82
C ILE A 171 -18.33 -2.16 7.10
N SER A 172 -18.18 -3.47 6.94
CA SER A 172 -18.18 -4.41 8.06
C SER A 172 -16.95 -4.22 8.96
N MET A 173 -15.78 -4.02 8.40
CA MET A 173 -14.55 -3.71 9.14
C MET A 173 -14.66 -2.37 9.87
N ILE A 174 -15.11 -1.30 9.19
CA ILE A 174 -15.26 0.02 9.79
C ILE A 174 -16.25 0.01 10.94
N LYS A 175 -17.39 -0.71 10.82
CA LYS A 175 -18.35 -0.88 11.91
C LYS A 175 -17.78 -1.61 13.14
N ARG A 176 -16.72 -2.40 12.96
CA ARG A 176 -15.97 -3.06 14.04
C ARG A 176 -14.80 -2.20 14.55
N GLY A 177 -14.65 -0.97 14.05
CA GLY A 177 -13.56 -0.06 14.43
C GLY A 177 -12.21 -0.38 13.77
N ILE A 178 -12.22 -1.20 12.71
CA ILE A 178 -11.02 -1.58 11.96
C ILE A 178 -10.88 -0.66 10.74
N PRO A 179 -9.86 0.20 10.66
CA PRO A 179 -9.62 1.01 9.48
C PRO A 179 -9.16 0.13 8.31
N VAL A 180 -9.48 0.55 7.07
CA VAL A 180 -9.20 -0.23 5.87
C VAL A 180 -8.19 0.48 4.99
N PHE A 181 -7.02 -0.13 4.80
CA PHE A 181 -6.04 0.34 3.84
C PHE A 181 -6.54 0.08 2.41
N PHE A 182 -6.43 1.07 1.52
CA PHE A 182 -6.89 0.95 0.15
C PHE A 182 -5.97 1.67 -0.84
N GLY A 183 -5.94 1.17 -2.07
CA GLY A 183 -5.21 1.74 -3.20
C GLY A 183 -6.17 2.31 -4.25
N SER A 184 -5.83 3.48 -4.78
CA SER A 184 -6.68 4.23 -5.71
C SER A 184 -5.88 5.04 -6.71
N ASP A 185 -6.57 5.60 -7.70
CA ASP A 185 -6.03 6.65 -8.56
C ASP A 185 -6.49 8.03 -8.07
N ILE A 186 -5.73 8.61 -7.15
CA ILE A 186 -6.09 9.89 -6.53
C ILE A 186 -5.94 11.09 -7.47
N GLY A 187 -5.24 10.93 -8.60
CA GLY A 187 -5.05 12.00 -9.57
C GLY A 187 -6.34 12.41 -10.32
N ASN A 188 -7.35 11.56 -10.30
CA ASN A 188 -8.59 11.76 -11.04
C ASN A 188 -9.72 12.27 -10.13
N TYR A 189 -10.38 13.34 -10.54
CA TYR A 189 -11.56 13.93 -9.86
C TYR A 189 -11.36 14.10 -8.35
N SER A 190 -10.19 14.63 -7.97
CA SER A 190 -9.79 14.90 -6.59
C SER A 190 -9.17 16.27 -6.47
N ASP A 191 -9.53 16.99 -5.39
CA ASP A 191 -8.90 18.25 -5.01
C ASP A 191 -8.26 18.12 -3.62
N SER A 192 -6.92 18.18 -3.59
CA SER A 192 -6.16 17.99 -2.36
C SER A 192 -6.34 19.11 -1.34
N LYS A 193 -6.66 20.32 -1.79
CA LYS A 193 -6.84 21.49 -0.91
C LYS A 193 -8.13 21.39 -0.12
N SER A 194 -9.24 21.09 -0.80
CA SER A 194 -10.55 20.92 -0.14
C SER A 194 -10.71 19.52 0.50
N GLY A 195 -9.91 18.54 0.07
CA GLY A 195 -10.04 17.15 0.49
C GLY A 195 -11.27 16.45 -0.07
N ILE A 196 -11.71 16.84 -1.27
CA ILE A 196 -12.90 16.28 -1.93
C ILE A 196 -12.47 15.33 -3.04
N MET A 197 -13.07 14.14 -3.07
CA MET A 197 -12.91 13.10 -4.09
C MET A 197 -14.31 12.74 -4.59
N ASP A 198 -14.70 13.28 -5.75
CA ASP A 198 -16.05 13.13 -6.29
C ASP A 198 -16.03 13.13 -7.82
N THR A 199 -16.72 12.16 -8.46
CA THR A 199 -16.82 12.06 -9.93
C THR A 199 -17.48 13.28 -10.58
N LYS A 200 -18.17 14.11 -9.78
CA LYS A 200 -18.81 15.34 -10.22
C LYS A 200 -18.00 16.61 -9.89
N LEU A 201 -16.73 16.44 -9.45
CA LEU A 201 -15.88 17.57 -9.07
C LEU A 201 -15.59 18.51 -10.26
N TYR A 202 -15.50 17.95 -11.46
CA TYR A 202 -15.28 18.69 -12.70
C TYR A 202 -16.39 18.37 -13.71
N ASP A 203 -17.01 19.39 -14.28
CA ASP A 203 -18.02 19.29 -15.32
C ASP A 203 -17.41 19.69 -16.68
N TYR A 204 -16.83 18.70 -17.37
CA TYR A 204 -16.19 18.90 -18.67
C TYR A 204 -17.23 19.16 -19.79
N GLU A 205 -18.46 18.64 -19.63
CA GLU A 205 -19.53 18.90 -20.58
C GLU A 205 -19.95 20.38 -20.52
N LEU A 206 -20.17 20.90 -19.33
CA LEU A 206 -20.49 22.32 -19.13
C LEU A 206 -19.35 23.26 -19.58
N GLY A 207 -18.10 22.90 -19.24
CA GLY A 207 -16.95 23.76 -19.54
C GLY A 207 -16.48 23.73 -20.98
N PHE A 208 -16.51 22.59 -21.64
CA PHE A 208 -15.86 22.34 -22.93
C PHE A 208 -16.74 21.63 -23.96
N ASN A 209 -17.97 21.28 -23.61
CA ASN A 209 -18.86 20.43 -24.44
C ASN A 209 -18.20 19.08 -24.81
N VAL A 210 -17.47 18.48 -23.85
CA VAL A 210 -16.77 17.21 -24.01
C VAL A 210 -17.25 16.21 -22.97
N GLN A 211 -17.60 15.01 -23.42
CA GLN A 211 -17.94 13.90 -22.54
C GLN A 211 -16.80 12.91 -22.48
N LEU A 212 -16.38 12.53 -21.27
CA LEU A 212 -15.39 11.49 -21.02
C LEU A 212 -16.12 10.21 -20.61
N GLY A 213 -16.27 9.27 -21.57
CA GLY A 213 -17.15 8.13 -21.44
C GLY A 213 -16.43 6.78 -21.19
N MET A 214 -15.12 6.75 -20.92
CA MET A 214 -14.41 5.49 -20.65
C MET A 214 -14.91 4.82 -19.37
N THR A 215 -15.20 3.53 -19.48
CA THR A 215 -15.44 2.66 -18.33
C THR A 215 -14.15 2.46 -17.51
N LYS A 216 -14.28 1.99 -16.27
CA LYS A 216 -13.13 1.63 -15.42
C LYS A 216 -12.18 0.65 -16.11
N ALA A 217 -12.71 -0.34 -16.84
CA ALA A 217 -11.91 -1.29 -17.62
C ALA A 217 -11.11 -0.61 -18.73
N GLU A 218 -11.76 0.29 -19.49
CA GLU A 218 -11.11 1.01 -20.60
C GLU A 218 -10.03 1.97 -20.10
N ARG A 219 -10.25 2.66 -18.97
CA ARG A 219 -9.21 3.50 -18.36
C ARG A 219 -7.98 2.69 -17.94
N LEU A 220 -8.17 1.49 -17.37
CA LEU A 220 -7.07 0.59 -17.06
C LEU A 220 -6.36 0.06 -18.31
N MET A 221 -7.11 -0.25 -19.39
CA MET A 221 -6.52 -0.74 -20.66
C MET A 221 -5.69 0.32 -21.37
N THR A 222 -6.12 1.57 -21.33
CA THR A 222 -5.44 2.68 -22.00
C THR A 222 -4.33 3.30 -21.16
N GLY A 223 -4.24 2.95 -19.87
CA GLY A 223 -3.31 3.56 -18.93
C GLY A 223 -3.74 4.96 -18.47
N GLU A 224 -4.99 5.37 -18.76
CA GLU A 224 -5.58 6.61 -18.26
C GLU A 224 -5.77 6.58 -16.74
N SER A 225 -5.99 5.41 -16.18
CA SER A 225 -6.06 5.21 -14.74
C SER A 225 -5.18 4.05 -14.30
N GLN A 226 -4.58 4.21 -13.15
CA GLN A 226 -3.73 3.22 -12.50
C GLN A 226 -3.75 3.43 -11.00
N MET A 227 -3.35 2.43 -10.24
CA MET A 227 -3.25 2.54 -8.78
C MET A 227 -2.01 3.39 -8.42
N THR A 228 -2.20 4.65 -8.05
CA THR A 228 -1.11 5.63 -7.86
C THR A 228 -0.85 5.98 -6.41
N HIS A 229 -1.84 5.78 -5.51
CA HIS A 229 -1.76 6.22 -4.13
C HIS A 229 -2.54 5.31 -3.19
N ALA A 230 -2.06 5.21 -1.96
CA ALA A 230 -2.69 4.43 -0.91
C ALA A 230 -3.08 5.31 0.27
N MET A 231 -4.26 5.05 0.83
CA MET A 231 -4.85 5.79 1.95
C MET A 231 -5.61 4.84 2.88
N VAL A 232 -6.28 5.38 3.89
CA VAL A 232 -7.02 4.59 4.87
C VAL A 232 -8.47 5.05 4.97
N LEU A 233 -9.44 4.13 4.82
CA LEU A 233 -10.85 4.38 5.14
C LEU A 233 -11.05 4.32 6.65
N THR A 234 -11.60 5.39 7.23
CA THR A 234 -11.80 5.50 8.69
C THR A 234 -13.27 5.62 9.11
N ALA A 235 -14.16 5.99 8.19
CA ALA A 235 -15.60 6.02 8.43
C ALA A 235 -16.38 5.89 7.12
N VAL A 236 -17.66 5.52 7.24
CA VAL A 236 -18.62 5.47 6.13
C VAL A 236 -19.94 6.11 6.55
N HIS A 237 -20.53 6.92 5.70
CA HIS A 237 -21.87 7.42 5.84
C HIS A 237 -22.82 6.57 5.02
N ILE A 238 -23.88 6.06 5.67
CA ILE A 238 -24.87 5.16 5.08
C ILE A 238 -26.24 5.83 5.19
N GLU A 239 -26.94 5.95 4.06
CA GLU A 239 -28.33 6.39 3.98
C GLU A 239 -29.16 5.28 3.30
N ASP A 240 -30.31 4.95 3.85
CA ASP A 240 -31.21 3.90 3.35
C ASP A 240 -30.50 2.57 3.03
N GLY A 241 -29.54 2.20 3.89
CA GLY A 241 -28.78 0.96 3.75
C GLY A 241 -27.67 0.99 2.69
N LYS A 242 -27.45 2.14 2.01
CA LYS A 242 -26.43 2.28 0.97
C LYS A 242 -25.32 3.25 1.40
N PRO A 243 -24.06 2.99 1.09
CA PRO A 243 -23.00 3.94 1.31
C PRO A 243 -23.18 5.17 0.40
N VAL A 244 -22.97 6.36 0.96
CA VAL A 244 -23.07 7.63 0.24
C VAL A 244 -21.70 8.28 0.12
N ARG A 245 -20.91 8.24 1.20
CA ARG A 245 -19.59 8.83 1.26
C ARG A 245 -18.72 8.16 2.31
N TRP A 246 -17.41 8.28 2.14
CA TRP A 246 -16.39 7.67 2.97
C TRP A 246 -15.46 8.76 3.51
N ARG A 247 -15.02 8.61 4.75
CA ARG A 247 -13.93 9.41 5.32
C ARG A 247 -12.62 8.71 5.07
N VAL A 248 -11.70 9.45 4.48
CA VAL A 248 -10.36 8.97 4.12
C VAL A 248 -9.32 9.70 4.95
N GLU A 249 -8.38 8.98 5.54
CA GLU A 249 -7.17 9.53 6.13
C GLU A 249 -6.04 9.43 5.11
N ASN A 250 -5.43 10.60 4.81
CA ASN A 250 -4.36 10.72 3.82
C ASN A 250 -3.02 11.02 4.52
N SER A 251 -1.91 10.70 3.86
CA SER A 251 -0.55 10.90 4.36
C SER A 251 0.10 12.23 3.97
N TRP A 252 -0.67 13.20 3.45
CA TRP A 252 -0.16 14.47 2.92
C TRP A 252 -0.11 15.62 3.93
N SER A 253 0.03 15.34 5.20
CA SER A 253 0.00 16.27 6.33
C SER A 253 -1.39 16.86 6.67
N GLU A 254 -1.45 17.60 7.77
CA GLU A 254 -2.67 18.28 8.24
C GLU A 254 -3.11 19.43 7.33
N ASP A 255 -2.25 19.92 6.45
CA ASP A 255 -2.53 21.03 5.53
C ASP A 255 -3.38 20.60 4.34
N ALA A 256 -3.44 19.30 4.04
CA ALA A 256 -4.27 18.76 2.97
C ALA A 256 -5.66 18.38 3.50
N GLY A 257 -6.72 18.79 2.76
CA GLY A 257 -8.09 18.55 3.15
C GLY A 257 -8.45 19.18 4.51
N THR A 258 -9.20 18.45 5.32
CA THR A 258 -9.56 18.88 6.68
C THR A 258 -8.69 18.13 7.69
N LYS A 259 -7.58 18.72 8.12
CA LYS A 259 -6.62 18.11 9.06
C LYS A 259 -6.14 16.72 8.58
N GLY A 260 -5.76 16.61 7.32
CA GLY A 260 -5.31 15.36 6.72
C GLY A 260 -6.43 14.40 6.28
N TYR A 261 -7.70 14.76 6.52
CA TYR A 261 -8.84 13.92 6.13
C TYR A 261 -9.52 14.43 4.86
N PHE A 262 -9.94 13.46 4.04
CA PHE A 262 -10.68 13.70 2.80
C PHE A 262 -12.07 13.06 2.88
N VAL A 263 -12.97 13.56 2.03
CA VAL A 263 -14.30 12.98 1.83
C VAL A 263 -14.37 12.43 0.41
N MET A 264 -14.64 11.15 0.31
CA MET A 264 -14.77 10.42 -0.96
C MET A 264 -16.24 10.05 -1.16
N SER A 265 -16.84 10.43 -2.32
CA SER A 265 -18.17 9.94 -2.69
C SER A 265 -18.16 8.47 -3.02
N ASP A 266 -19.28 7.79 -2.84
CA ASP A 266 -19.41 6.37 -3.15
C ASP A 266 -19.22 6.08 -4.64
N GLY A 267 -19.67 6.98 -5.52
CA GLY A 267 -19.41 6.90 -6.95
C GLY A 267 -17.93 7.00 -7.30
N TRP A 268 -17.16 7.83 -6.59
CA TRP A 268 -15.71 7.88 -6.79
C TRP A 268 -15.04 6.58 -6.36
N MET A 269 -15.52 5.97 -5.28
CA MET A 269 -15.01 4.66 -4.85
C MET A 269 -15.20 3.60 -5.94
N ASP A 270 -16.37 3.58 -6.62
CA ASP A 270 -16.62 2.65 -7.73
C ASP A 270 -15.62 2.80 -8.86
N GLU A 271 -15.30 4.05 -9.22
CA GLU A 271 -14.53 4.34 -10.42
C GLU A 271 -13.01 4.30 -10.20
N PHE A 272 -12.51 4.73 -9.04
CA PHE A 272 -11.08 4.98 -8.83
C PHE A 272 -10.43 4.20 -7.69
N VAL A 273 -11.19 3.44 -6.89
CA VAL A 273 -10.62 2.49 -5.93
C VAL A 273 -10.39 1.14 -6.61
N TYR A 274 -9.17 0.64 -6.52
CA TYR A 274 -8.76 -0.61 -7.15
C TYR A 274 -8.45 -1.72 -6.16
N GLN A 275 -7.97 -1.40 -4.96
CA GLN A 275 -7.53 -2.37 -3.97
C GLN A 275 -8.02 -1.98 -2.59
N THR A 276 -8.38 -2.99 -1.78
CA THR A 276 -8.57 -2.86 -0.33
C THR A 276 -7.89 -4.02 0.38
N VAL A 277 -7.40 -3.78 1.59
CA VAL A 277 -6.81 -4.82 2.43
C VAL A 277 -7.82 -5.18 3.51
N VAL A 278 -8.23 -6.44 3.52
CA VAL A 278 -9.34 -6.89 4.37
C VAL A 278 -8.96 -8.10 5.22
N ASP A 279 -9.65 -8.24 6.33
CA ASP A 279 -9.57 -9.42 7.19
C ASP A 279 -10.49 -10.52 6.61
N PRO A 280 -10.04 -11.77 6.49
CA PRO A 280 -10.82 -12.87 5.93
C PRO A 280 -12.14 -13.14 6.64
N SER A 281 -12.30 -12.74 7.90
CA SER A 281 -13.55 -12.92 8.66
C SER A 281 -14.70 -12.01 8.17
N PHE A 282 -14.41 -11.00 7.37
CA PHE A 282 -15.41 -10.05 6.83
C PHE A 282 -15.82 -10.32 5.39
N VAL A 283 -15.39 -11.44 4.82
CA VAL A 283 -15.76 -11.88 3.48
C VAL A 283 -16.31 -13.31 3.49
N SER A 284 -17.01 -13.70 2.43
CA SER A 284 -17.52 -15.06 2.29
C SER A 284 -16.41 -16.09 2.11
N LYS A 285 -16.73 -17.36 2.42
CA LYS A 285 -15.83 -18.48 2.13
C LYS A 285 -15.47 -18.59 0.66
N GLU A 286 -16.39 -18.27 -0.24
CA GLU A 286 -16.15 -18.24 -1.69
C GLU A 286 -14.99 -17.31 -2.05
N VAL A 287 -14.93 -16.12 -1.45
CA VAL A 287 -13.86 -15.14 -1.66
C VAL A 287 -12.53 -15.64 -1.08
N THR A 288 -12.54 -16.20 0.13
CA THR A 288 -11.30 -16.72 0.76
C THR A 288 -10.77 -17.98 0.07
N ASP A 289 -11.63 -18.82 -0.52
CA ASP A 289 -11.20 -20.00 -1.27
C ASP A 289 -10.43 -19.63 -2.56
N VAL A 290 -10.61 -18.41 -3.09
CA VAL A 290 -9.81 -17.90 -4.22
C VAL A 290 -8.31 -17.85 -3.90
N LEU A 291 -7.94 -17.61 -2.65
CA LEU A 291 -6.52 -17.59 -2.21
C LEU A 291 -5.79 -18.93 -2.41
N LYS A 292 -6.52 -20.02 -2.63
CA LYS A 292 -5.97 -21.37 -2.87
C LYS A 292 -5.74 -21.66 -4.36
N GLN A 293 -6.16 -20.76 -5.25
CA GLN A 293 -5.99 -20.93 -6.70
C GLN A 293 -4.57 -20.59 -7.12
N GLU A 294 -4.13 -21.15 -8.24
CA GLU A 294 -2.97 -20.65 -8.95
C GLU A 294 -3.28 -19.27 -9.53
N PRO A 295 -2.42 -18.26 -9.31
CA PRO A 295 -2.68 -16.92 -9.78
C PRO A 295 -2.56 -16.79 -11.30
N ILE A 296 -3.43 -15.97 -11.90
CA ILE A 296 -3.22 -15.45 -13.24
C ILE A 296 -2.10 -14.40 -13.13
N VAL A 297 -1.01 -14.59 -13.86
CA VAL A 297 0.13 -13.68 -13.88
C VAL A 297 -0.12 -12.58 -14.92
N LEU A 298 -0.32 -11.37 -14.44
CA LEU A 298 -0.44 -10.17 -15.28
C LEU A 298 0.96 -9.71 -15.72
N PRO A 299 1.10 -9.06 -16.88
CA PRO A 299 2.40 -8.63 -17.38
C PRO A 299 3.03 -7.56 -16.48
N LEU A 300 4.36 -7.46 -16.49
CA LEU A 300 5.16 -6.53 -15.68
C LEU A 300 4.68 -5.06 -15.76
N TRP A 301 4.16 -4.66 -16.92
CA TRP A 301 3.68 -3.28 -17.16
C TRP A 301 2.21 -3.07 -16.83
N ASP A 302 1.54 -4.07 -16.27
CA ASP A 302 0.12 -3.96 -15.92
C ASP A 302 -0.11 -2.83 -14.91
N PRO A 303 -1.16 -1.99 -15.10
CA PRO A 303 -1.48 -0.91 -14.18
C PRO A 303 -1.74 -1.36 -12.73
N MET A 304 -2.13 -2.63 -12.52
CA MET A 304 -2.27 -3.21 -11.16
C MET A 304 -0.93 -3.42 -10.45
N GLY A 305 0.21 -3.37 -11.16
CA GLY A 305 1.56 -3.46 -10.59
C GLY A 305 2.17 -2.13 -10.21
N LYS A 306 1.58 -1.00 -10.61
CA LYS A 306 2.18 0.33 -10.42
C LYS A 306 1.91 1.00 -9.07
N SER A 307 1.05 0.46 -8.26
CA SER A 307 0.50 1.07 -7.04
C SER A 307 1.46 1.31 -5.89
N LEU A 308 2.73 1.08 -6.06
CA LEU A 308 3.65 1.02 -4.92
C LEU A 308 4.98 1.76 -5.16
N TYR A 309 5.00 2.69 -6.10
CA TYR A 309 6.20 3.49 -6.40
C TYR A 309 5.98 4.98 -6.20
#